data_a59be08b7691a98343d5354efca60c7d
#
_entry.id   a59be08b7691a98343d5354efca60c7d
#
_cell.length_a   1.000
_cell.length_b   1.000
_cell.length_c   1.000
_cell.angle_alpha   90.00
_cell.angle_beta   90.00
_cell.angle_gamma   90.00
#
_symmetry.space_group_name_H-M   'P 1'
#
loop_
_entity.id
_entity.type
_entity.pdbx_description
1 polymer ?
#
loop_
_entity_poly.entity_id
_entity_poly.type
_entity_poly.pdbx_seq_one_letter_code
_entity_poly.pdbx_strand_id
1 'polypeptide(L)'
;MRMISKFYLLFLSLVCLHGSLRAQKQDTLSITLESVKYAYPIKYLNIKTEGQDVKMAYMDVASSTAPNGRTVMLFHGKNFGGYYWTNVIQELSNAGFRVIIPDQIGFGKSSKPLIHYSFHQLAEWNKQLLDFLKVQKTIILGHSMGGMLATRFALSYPNRTEKLLLENPIGLEDYKTFVPYVNTENQYQTELKSTAQSIKAYYRSSYFTLWKPEYDELVRIAGGVTLSPDYPRWAQVAAMTYTMIYEQPVVYEFSNIKVPTVLFIGKEDKTIVGKGLLTPAQQAMHGQYKLLGKQTVAKIPGAKLIEFDGVGHIPHIEAPTEFMIALLGSIYDRGRLLGN
;
A
#
# COMPACT_ATOMS: atom_id res chain seq x y z
N MET A 1 81.94 28.82 21.44
CA MET A 1 81.01 28.63 20.27
C MET A 1 79.76 27.92 20.73
N ARG A 2 78.67 28.67 20.89
CA ARG A 2 77.38 28.10 21.35
C ARG A 2 76.49 27.91 20.13
N MET A 3 76.07 26.65 19.88
CA MET A 3 75.03 26.30 18.92
C MET A 3 73.67 26.44 19.57
N ILE A 4 72.82 27.30 19.05
CA ILE A 4 71.43 27.49 19.48
C ILE A 4 70.57 26.63 18.56
N SER A 5 69.98 25.57 19.17
CA SER A 5 68.98 24.74 18.51
C SER A 5 67.61 25.39 18.56
N LYS A 6 66.99 25.66 17.40
CA LYS A 6 65.61 26.17 17.28
C LYS A 6 64.64 24.99 17.25
N PHE A 7 63.85 24.85 18.29
CA PHE A 7 62.69 23.94 18.31
C PHE A 7 61.50 24.67 17.63
N TYR A 8 61.00 24.14 16.56
CA TYR A 8 59.72 24.52 15.97
C TYR A 8 58.61 23.67 16.62
N LEU A 9 57.75 24.31 17.41
CA LEU A 9 56.48 23.72 17.86
C LEU A 9 55.46 23.81 16.72
N LEU A 10 55.08 22.67 16.17
CA LEU A 10 53.96 22.55 15.23
C LEU A 10 52.68 22.43 16.05
N PHE A 11 51.85 23.50 16.08
CA PHE A 11 50.50 23.48 16.64
C PHE A 11 49.56 22.83 15.60
N LEU A 12 49.22 21.58 15.80
CA LEU A 12 48.10 20.94 15.04
C LEU A 12 46.78 21.40 15.64
N SER A 13 46.13 22.37 15.02
CA SER A 13 44.74 22.75 15.32
C SER A 13 43.79 21.68 14.75
N LEU A 14 43.32 20.81 15.63
CA LEU A 14 42.23 19.82 15.35
C LEU A 14 40.93 20.61 15.24
N VAL A 15 40.52 20.98 14.01
CA VAL A 15 39.19 21.54 13.76
C VAL A 15 38.17 20.38 13.86
N CYS A 16 37.57 20.19 15.02
CA CYS A 16 36.40 19.33 15.20
C CYS A 16 35.21 19.94 14.43
N LEU A 17 34.99 19.50 13.20
CA LEU A 17 33.73 19.72 12.49
C LEU A 17 32.64 18.96 13.24
N HIS A 18 32.00 19.62 14.20
CA HIS A 18 30.74 19.18 14.75
C HIS A 18 29.67 19.39 13.68
N GLY A 19 29.53 18.45 12.75
CA GLY A 19 28.35 18.34 11.92
C GLY A 19 27.16 18.12 12.84
N SER A 20 26.43 19.19 13.18
CA SER A 20 25.14 19.09 13.85
C SER A 20 24.21 18.30 12.95
N LEU A 21 24.09 16.99 13.19
CA LEU A 21 22.95 16.20 12.72
C LEU A 21 21.70 16.87 13.33
N ARG A 22 21.12 17.84 12.63
CA ARG A 22 19.78 18.30 12.93
C ARG A 22 18.88 17.11 12.70
N ALA A 23 18.51 16.44 13.78
CA ALA A 23 17.38 15.50 13.75
C ALA A 23 16.21 16.29 13.13
N GLN A 24 15.78 15.88 11.94
CA GLN A 24 14.66 16.51 11.27
C GLN A 24 13.46 16.37 12.19
N LYS A 25 12.98 17.50 12.73
CA LYS A 25 11.83 17.51 13.66
C LYS A 25 10.66 16.88 12.92
N GLN A 26 10.16 15.77 13.45
CA GLN A 26 9.00 15.08 12.89
C GLN A 26 7.79 16.03 12.94
N ASP A 27 7.17 16.30 11.78
CA ASP A 27 5.98 17.14 11.72
C ASP A 27 4.78 16.39 12.30
N THR A 28 3.97 17.07 13.11
CA THR A 28 2.66 16.56 13.53
C THR A 28 1.68 16.66 12.37
N LEU A 29 1.05 15.55 11.99
CA LEU A 29 0.04 15.51 10.94
C LEU A 29 -1.33 15.16 11.51
N SER A 30 -2.40 15.75 10.95
CA SER A 30 -3.77 15.32 11.26
C SER A 30 -4.02 13.90 10.80
N ILE A 31 -4.93 13.18 11.45
CA ILE A 31 -5.31 11.81 11.06
C ILE A 31 -5.98 11.74 9.68
N THR A 32 -6.42 12.87 9.13
CA THR A 32 -6.97 13.05 7.79
C THR A 32 -5.98 13.65 6.79
N LEU A 33 -4.70 13.74 7.15
CA LEU A 33 -3.60 14.16 6.28
C LEU A 33 -3.84 15.49 5.54
N GLU A 34 -4.49 16.48 6.19
CA GLU A 34 -4.90 17.74 5.56
C GLU A 34 -3.74 18.50 4.94
N SER A 35 -2.61 18.58 5.65
CA SER A 35 -1.40 19.28 5.19
C SER A 35 -0.55 18.48 4.20
N VAL A 36 -0.84 17.19 4.01
CA VAL A 36 -0.12 16.35 3.02
C VAL A 36 -0.63 16.66 1.63
N LYS A 37 0.26 17.11 0.75
CA LYS A 37 -0.08 17.38 -0.64
C LYS A 37 -0.18 16.07 -1.42
N TYR A 38 -1.31 15.86 -2.07
CA TYR A 38 -1.46 14.83 -3.10
C TYR A 38 -1.14 15.46 -4.47
N ALA A 39 -0.66 14.65 -5.41
CA ALA A 39 -0.25 15.14 -6.72
C ALA A 39 -1.41 15.72 -7.55
N TYR A 40 -2.64 15.29 -7.26
CA TYR A 40 -3.83 15.71 -7.97
C TYR A 40 -4.93 16.18 -7.01
N PRO A 41 -5.91 16.98 -7.48
CA PRO A 41 -6.98 17.51 -6.65
C PRO A 41 -7.78 16.41 -5.95
N ILE A 42 -8.06 16.61 -4.67
CA ILE A 42 -8.90 15.73 -3.86
C ILE A 42 -10.35 16.16 -3.98
N LYS A 43 -11.20 15.18 -4.23
CA LYS A 43 -12.68 15.28 -4.20
C LYS A 43 -13.21 14.37 -3.09
N TYR A 44 -14.46 14.57 -2.71
CA TYR A 44 -15.10 13.79 -1.66
C TYR A 44 -16.44 13.23 -2.12
N LEU A 45 -16.68 11.96 -1.84
CA LEU A 45 -17.99 11.33 -1.91
C LEU A 45 -18.55 11.21 -0.49
N ASN A 46 -19.75 11.75 -0.26
CA ASN A 46 -20.45 11.56 1.02
C ASN A 46 -21.16 10.20 1.00
N ILE A 47 -20.98 9.45 2.06
CA ILE A 47 -21.53 8.10 2.24
C ILE A 47 -22.22 8.05 3.60
N LYS A 48 -23.37 7.39 3.68
CA LYS A 48 -24.01 7.05 4.96
C LYS A 48 -23.75 5.60 5.30
N THR A 49 -23.25 5.36 6.51
CA THR A 49 -22.96 4.02 7.00
C THR A 49 -23.17 3.97 8.52
N GLU A 50 -23.86 2.94 9.01
CA GLU A 50 -24.15 2.74 10.45
C GLU A 50 -24.63 4.02 11.16
N GLY A 51 -25.52 4.79 10.51
CA GLY A 51 -26.06 6.04 11.03
C GLY A 51 -25.09 7.22 11.03
N GLN A 52 -23.85 7.07 10.51
CA GLN A 52 -22.84 8.12 10.43
C GLN A 52 -22.72 8.66 9.00
N ASP A 53 -22.51 9.98 8.89
CA ASP A 53 -22.08 10.62 7.63
C ASP A 53 -20.57 10.59 7.53
N VAL A 54 -20.04 9.91 6.51
CA VAL A 54 -18.61 9.77 6.27
C VAL A 54 -18.24 10.28 4.88
N LYS A 55 -16.99 10.71 4.72
CA LYS A 55 -16.46 11.21 3.44
C LYS A 55 -15.37 10.27 2.94
N MET A 56 -15.54 9.77 1.73
CA MET A 56 -14.49 9.09 1.00
C MET A 56 -13.74 10.12 0.15
N ALA A 57 -12.47 10.34 0.45
CA ALA A 57 -11.59 11.15 -0.38
C ALA A 57 -11.14 10.36 -1.59
N TYR A 58 -11.03 11.01 -2.75
CA TYR A 58 -10.52 10.38 -3.96
C TYR A 58 -9.88 11.41 -4.91
N MET A 59 -8.95 10.95 -5.72
CA MET A 59 -8.50 11.64 -6.92
C MET A 59 -9.20 11.03 -8.14
N ASP A 60 -9.54 11.87 -9.11
CA ASP A 60 -10.15 11.47 -10.40
C ASP A 60 -9.39 12.23 -11.49
N VAL A 61 -8.46 11.54 -12.11
CA VAL A 61 -7.47 12.10 -13.03
C VAL A 61 -7.82 11.69 -14.45
N ALA A 62 -8.11 12.69 -15.28
CA ALA A 62 -8.32 12.46 -16.71
C ALA A 62 -7.00 12.06 -17.39
N SER A 63 -7.09 11.43 -18.56
CA SER A 63 -5.91 11.22 -19.39
C SER A 63 -5.26 12.56 -19.78
N SER A 64 -3.94 12.59 -19.77
CA SER A 64 -3.15 13.75 -20.25
C SER A 64 -2.91 13.74 -21.76
N THR A 65 -3.28 12.65 -22.42
CA THR A 65 -3.23 12.44 -23.87
C THR A 65 -4.62 12.11 -24.43
N ALA A 66 -4.70 11.69 -25.69
CA ALA A 66 -5.96 11.22 -26.27
C ALA A 66 -6.55 10.08 -25.43
N PRO A 67 -7.80 10.20 -24.92
CA PRO A 67 -8.40 9.17 -24.08
C PRO A 67 -8.57 7.84 -24.82
N ASN A 68 -8.18 6.75 -24.17
CA ASN A 68 -8.39 5.39 -24.69
C ASN A 68 -9.75 4.79 -24.30
N GLY A 69 -10.60 5.56 -23.60
CA GLY A 69 -11.95 5.15 -23.17
C GLY A 69 -11.96 4.20 -21.95
N ARG A 70 -10.80 3.87 -21.37
CA ARG A 70 -10.69 2.92 -20.24
C ARG A 70 -10.34 3.64 -18.95
N THR A 71 -10.77 3.03 -17.85
CA THR A 71 -10.51 3.55 -16.50
C THR A 71 -9.70 2.54 -15.70
N VAL A 72 -8.75 3.02 -14.91
CA VAL A 72 -8.01 2.24 -13.92
C VAL A 72 -8.34 2.77 -12.53
N MET A 73 -8.64 1.87 -11.59
CA MET A 73 -8.85 2.19 -10.18
C MET A 73 -7.74 1.61 -9.34
N LEU A 74 -7.12 2.42 -8.46
CA LEU A 74 -5.97 2.04 -7.67
C LEU A 74 -6.36 1.91 -6.19
N PHE A 75 -6.17 0.72 -5.61
CA PHE A 75 -6.42 0.46 -4.18
C PHE A 75 -5.11 0.36 -3.42
N HIS A 76 -4.94 1.26 -2.45
CA HIS A 76 -3.73 1.34 -1.63
C HIS A 76 -3.63 0.27 -0.54
N GLY A 77 -2.40 0.04 -0.04
CA GLY A 77 -2.12 -0.81 1.12
C GLY A 77 -2.54 -0.18 2.46
N LYS A 78 -2.60 -1.00 3.53
CA LYS A 78 -3.08 -0.60 4.89
C LYS A 78 -2.38 0.65 5.43
N ASN A 79 -1.09 0.80 5.21
CA ASN A 79 -0.29 1.87 5.83
C ASN A 79 -0.17 3.13 4.95
N PHE A 80 -0.95 3.21 3.87
CA PHE A 80 -0.81 4.23 2.84
C PHE A 80 -2.14 4.92 2.51
N GLY A 81 -2.11 5.79 1.52
CA GLY A 81 -3.23 6.45 0.88
C GLY A 81 -2.88 6.74 -0.57
N GLY A 82 -3.74 7.46 -1.28
CA GLY A 82 -3.55 7.75 -2.70
C GLY A 82 -2.25 8.48 -3.06
N TYR A 83 -1.61 9.12 -2.08
CA TYR A 83 -0.40 9.92 -2.29
C TYR A 83 0.79 9.11 -2.84
N TYR A 84 0.91 7.82 -2.53
CA TYR A 84 2.06 7.03 -2.94
C TYR A 84 1.96 6.47 -4.38
N TRP A 85 0.82 6.66 -5.04
CA TRP A 85 0.58 6.25 -6.42
C TRP A 85 1.02 7.27 -7.48
N THR A 86 1.64 8.40 -7.10
CA THR A 86 1.89 9.55 -7.97
C THR A 86 2.48 9.17 -9.33
N ASN A 87 3.53 8.36 -9.36
CA ASN A 87 4.18 7.94 -10.61
C ASN A 87 3.27 7.04 -11.45
N VAL A 88 2.57 6.10 -10.81
CA VAL A 88 1.63 5.19 -11.50
C VAL A 88 0.47 5.97 -12.12
N ILE A 89 -0.06 6.98 -11.42
CA ILE A 89 -1.13 7.84 -11.92
C ILE A 89 -0.64 8.59 -13.16
N GLN A 90 0.53 9.18 -13.09
CA GLN A 90 1.12 9.96 -14.19
C GLN A 90 1.28 9.09 -15.44
N GLU A 91 1.91 7.93 -15.31
CA GLU A 91 2.17 7.03 -16.43
C GLU A 91 0.89 6.46 -17.05
N LEU A 92 -0.10 6.09 -16.24
CA LEU A 92 -1.41 5.64 -16.73
C LEU A 92 -2.15 6.79 -17.44
N SER A 93 -2.11 8.01 -16.90
CA SER A 93 -2.71 9.18 -17.52
C SER A 93 -2.04 9.49 -18.87
N ASN A 94 -0.70 9.39 -18.96
CA ASN A 94 0.06 9.55 -20.18
C ASN A 94 -0.26 8.46 -21.23
N ALA A 95 -0.63 7.26 -20.75
CA ALA A 95 -1.06 6.14 -21.61
C ALA A 95 -2.56 6.22 -22.03
N GLY A 96 -3.24 7.34 -21.74
CA GLY A 96 -4.60 7.61 -22.18
C GLY A 96 -5.70 7.10 -21.22
N PHE A 97 -5.36 6.58 -20.03
CA PHE A 97 -6.35 6.11 -19.08
C PHE A 97 -6.89 7.24 -18.18
N ARG A 98 -8.18 7.16 -17.82
CA ARG A 98 -8.71 7.83 -16.64
C ARG A 98 -8.30 7.04 -15.42
N VAL A 99 -7.80 7.70 -14.37
CA VAL A 99 -7.33 7.03 -13.14
C VAL A 99 -8.13 7.52 -11.95
N ILE A 100 -8.69 6.59 -11.16
CA ILE A 100 -9.48 6.86 -9.96
C ILE A 100 -8.75 6.26 -8.77
N ILE A 101 -8.48 7.08 -7.77
CA ILE A 101 -7.68 6.69 -6.61
C ILE A 101 -8.42 7.06 -5.32
N PRO A 102 -9.25 6.15 -4.78
CA PRO A 102 -9.88 6.36 -3.48
C PRO A 102 -8.88 6.17 -2.35
N ASP A 103 -8.91 7.08 -1.37
CA ASP A 103 -8.48 6.73 -0.02
C ASP A 103 -9.63 5.95 0.61
N GLN A 104 -9.39 4.70 0.97
CA GLN A 104 -10.44 3.88 1.58
C GLN A 104 -10.95 4.52 2.88
N ILE A 105 -12.23 4.37 3.22
CA ILE A 105 -12.75 4.80 4.52
C ILE A 105 -11.90 4.17 5.62
N GLY A 106 -11.44 4.97 6.57
CA GLY A 106 -10.47 4.59 7.58
C GLY A 106 -9.02 4.99 7.26
N PHE A 107 -8.71 5.42 6.03
CA PHE A 107 -7.34 5.68 5.56
C PHE A 107 -7.19 7.06 4.90
N GLY A 108 -5.94 7.48 4.70
CA GLY A 108 -5.58 8.68 3.96
C GLY A 108 -6.37 9.92 4.39
N LYS A 109 -6.94 10.63 3.42
CA LYS A 109 -7.79 11.82 3.65
C LYS A 109 -9.27 11.50 3.90
N SER A 110 -9.67 10.22 3.86
CA SER A 110 -11.03 9.78 4.17
C SER A 110 -11.34 9.85 5.66
N SER A 111 -12.63 9.87 6.02
CA SER A 111 -13.10 9.79 7.41
C SER A 111 -12.59 8.54 8.11
N LYS A 112 -12.45 8.64 9.44
CA LYS A 112 -12.01 7.55 10.34
C LYS A 112 -13.15 7.17 11.30
N PRO A 113 -14.30 6.65 10.79
CA PRO A 113 -15.42 6.28 11.64
C PRO A 113 -15.10 5.04 12.46
N LEU A 114 -15.70 4.93 13.66
CA LEU A 114 -15.72 3.71 14.44
C LEU A 114 -16.96 2.91 14.04
N ILE A 115 -16.78 1.97 13.12
CA ILE A 115 -17.82 1.16 12.49
C ILE A 115 -17.30 -0.27 12.31
N HIS A 116 -18.15 -1.20 11.90
CA HIS A 116 -17.69 -2.50 11.46
C HIS A 116 -17.02 -2.42 10.10
N TYR A 117 -15.73 -2.78 10.02
CA TYR A 117 -14.99 -2.83 8.75
C TYR A 117 -15.06 -4.22 8.14
N SER A 118 -15.41 -4.27 6.84
CA SER A 118 -15.33 -5.50 6.05
C SER A 118 -14.89 -5.21 4.62
N PHE A 119 -14.23 -6.18 3.98
CA PHE A 119 -13.87 -6.05 2.56
C PHE A 119 -15.10 -5.93 1.66
N HIS A 120 -16.23 -6.54 2.05
CA HIS A 120 -17.49 -6.36 1.33
C HIS A 120 -17.98 -4.92 1.39
N GLN A 121 -17.92 -4.30 2.57
CA GLN A 121 -18.34 -2.91 2.73
C GLN A 121 -17.39 -1.95 1.99
N LEU A 122 -16.08 -2.18 2.08
CA LEU A 122 -15.11 -1.38 1.31
C LEU A 122 -15.36 -1.54 -0.21
N ALA A 123 -15.63 -2.75 -0.70
CA ALA A 123 -15.94 -2.99 -2.11
C ALA A 123 -17.24 -2.28 -2.54
N GLU A 124 -18.29 -2.31 -1.70
CA GLU A 124 -19.54 -1.60 -1.98
C GLU A 124 -19.32 -0.08 -2.07
N TRP A 125 -18.56 0.53 -1.16
CA TRP A 125 -18.27 1.97 -1.23
C TRP A 125 -17.49 2.35 -2.49
N ASN A 126 -16.56 1.50 -2.91
CA ASN A 126 -15.84 1.71 -4.18
C ASN A 126 -16.77 1.56 -5.39
N LYS A 127 -17.74 0.65 -5.33
CA LYS A 127 -18.79 0.55 -6.37
C LYS A 127 -19.66 1.81 -6.39
N GLN A 128 -20.07 2.34 -5.24
CA GLN A 128 -20.81 3.59 -5.15
C GLN A 128 -20.02 4.77 -5.75
N LEU A 129 -18.69 4.82 -5.54
CA LEU A 129 -17.84 5.82 -6.18
C LEU A 129 -17.84 5.67 -7.70
N LEU A 130 -17.74 4.46 -8.25
CA LEU A 130 -17.83 4.22 -9.69
C LEU A 130 -19.21 4.63 -10.24
N ASP A 131 -20.30 4.36 -9.52
CA ASP A 131 -21.64 4.74 -9.91
C ASP A 131 -21.80 6.27 -9.93
N PHE A 132 -21.32 6.96 -8.88
CA PHE A 132 -21.30 8.42 -8.80
C PHE A 132 -20.51 9.05 -9.96
N LEU A 133 -19.38 8.46 -10.33
CA LEU A 133 -18.53 8.90 -11.43
C LEU A 133 -18.99 8.40 -12.82
N LYS A 134 -20.10 7.65 -12.87
CA LYS A 134 -20.69 7.05 -14.09
C LYS A 134 -19.72 6.13 -14.85
N VAL A 135 -18.86 5.43 -14.11
CA VAL A 135 -17.92 4.44 -14.66
C VAL A 135 -18.56 3.06 -14.61
N GLN A 136 -18.84 2.48 -15.76
CA GLN A 136 -19.51 1.18 -15.87
C GLN A 136 -18.58 0.02 -15.58
N LYS A 137 -17.33 0.10 -16.01
CA LYS A 137 -16.33 -0.97 -15.88
C LYS A 137 -14.94 -0.37 -15.70
N THR A 138 -14.10 -1.01 -14.88
CA THR A 138 -12.75 -0.52 -14.58
C THR A 138 -11.75 -1.66 -14.46
N ILE A 139 -10.50 -1.38 -14.79
CA ILE A 139 -9.34 -2.20 -14.40
C ILE A 139 -9.04 -1.84 -12.96
N ILE A 140 -8.79 -2.83 -12.12
CA ILE A 140 -8.46 -2.60 -10.71
C ILE A 140 -7.03 -3.07 -10.44
N LEU A 141 -6.20 -2.17 -9.94
CA LEU A 141 -4.88 -2.49 -9.38
C LEU A 141 -4.95 -2.35 -7.86
N GLY A 142 -4.68 -3.43 -7.14
CA GLY A 142 -4.63 -3.43 -5.68
C GLY A 142 -3.26 -3.84 -5.15
N HIS A 143 -2.67 -2.98 -4.29
CA HIS A 143 -1.42 -3.25 -3.60
C HIS A 143 -1.68 -3.71 -2.16
N SER A 144 -1.02 -4.79 -1.72
CA SER A 144 -1.06 -5.25 -0.33
C SER A 144 -2.51 -5.52 0.15
N MET A 145 -3.02 -4.86 1.21
CA MET A 145 -4.43 -4.89 1.62
C MET A 145 -5.38 -4.52 0.47
N GLY A 146 -4.98 -3.55 -0.36
CA GLY A 146 -5.72 -3.19 -1.57
C GLY A 146 -5.88 -4.36 -2.54
N GLY A 147 -4.96 -5.34 -2.51
CA GLY A 147 -5.07 -6.59 -3.27
C GLY A 147 -6.18 -7.51 -2.75
N MET A 148 -6.34 -7.64 -1.41
CA MET A 148 -7.50 -8.34 -0.83
C MET A 148 -8.81 -7.64 -1.19
N LEU A 149 -8.84 -6.30 -1.10
CA LEU A 149 -10.00 -5.50 -1.50
C LEU A 149 -10.32 -5.65 -3.00
N ALA A 150 -9.31 -5.59 -3.86
CA ALA A 150 -9.46 -5.76 -5.31
C ALA A 150 -10.01 -7.16 -5.64
N THR A 151 -9.52 -8.18 -4.96
CA THR A 151 -10.04 -9.56 -5.06
C THR A 151 -11.51 -9.63 -4.64
N ARG A 152 -11.85 -9.06 -3.48
CA ARG A 152 -13.25 -9.00 -3.02
C ARG A 152 -14.14 -8.23 -3.98
N PHE A 153 -13.66 -7.11 -4.52
CA PHE A 153 -14.41 -6.34 -5.51
C PHE A 153 -14.67 -7.14 -6.78
N ALA A 154 -13.65 -7.82 -7.32
CA ALA A 154 -13.78 -8.63 -8.53
C ALA A 154 -14.73 -9.83 -8.34
N LEU A 155 -14.72 -10.44 -7.15
CA LEU A 155 -15.64 -11.52 -6.78
C LEU A 155 -17.09 -11.02 -6.65
N SER A 156 -17.30 -9.87 -6.00
CA SER A 156 -18.64 -9.31 -5.77
C SER A 156 -19.22 -8.63 -7.02
N TYR A 157 -18.38 -8.02 -7.86
CA TYR A 157 -18.78 -7.22 -9.01
C TYR A 157 -18.01 -7.58 -10.28
N PRO A 158 -18.06 -8.85 -10.77
CA PRO A 158 -17.29 -9.28 -11.94
C PRO A 158 -17.64 -8.48 -13.20
N ASN A 159 -18.90 -8.06 -13.35
CA ASN A 159 -19.34 -7.25 -14.50
C ASN A 159 -18.82 -5.79 -14.45
N ARG A 160 -18.36 -5.33 -13.29
CA ARG A 160 -17.76 -4.00 -13.09
C ARG A 160 -16.23 -4.03 -13.17
N THR A 161 -15.65 -5.23 -13.24
CA THR A 161 -14.19 -5.45 -13.26
C THR A 161 -13.78 -5.91 -14.66
N GLU A 162 -12.97 -5.11 -15.34
CA GLU A 162 -12.42 -5.44 -16.65
C GLU A 162 -11.21 -6.38 -16.52
N LYS A 163 -10.34 -6.07 -15.57
CA LYS A 163 -9.12 -6.85 -15.27
C LYS A 163 -8.75 -6.64 -13.81
N LEU A 164 -8.28 -7.68 -13.15
CA LEU A 164 -7.77 -7.66 -11.78
C LEU A 164 -6.24 -7.72 -11.82
N LEU A 165 -5.60 -6.72 -11.24
CA LEU A 165 -4.16 -6.57 -11.14
C LEU A 165 -3.78 -6.53 -9.67
N LEU A 166 -2.91 -7.43 -9.23
CA LEU A 166 -2.56 -7.64 -7.83
C LEU A 166 -1.06 -7.42 -7.65
N GLU A 167 -0.69 -6.35 -6.97
CA GLU A 167 0.69 -6.00 -6.66
C GLU A 167 1.00 -6.41 -5.23
N ASN A 168 1.88 -7.37 -5.04
CA ASN A 168 2.27 -7.93 -3.73
C ASN A 168 1.09 -7.99 -2.76
N PRO A 169 -0.04 -8.61 -3.14
CA PRO A 169 -1.22 -8.64 -2.31
C PRO A 169 -0.93 -9.41 -1.03
N ILE A 170 -1.46 -8.96 0.11
CA ILE A 170 -1.57 -9.79 1.31
C ILE A 170 -2.78 -10.72 1.18
N GLY A 171 -2.94 -11.68 2.12
CA GLY A 171 -4.04 -12.65 2.08
C GLY A 171 -3.85 -13.76 1.05
N LEU A 172 -2.62 -14.02 0.60
CA LEU A 172 -2.25 -15.20 -0.19
C LEU A 172 -2.18 -16.47 0.68
N GLU A 173 -2.09 -16.29 1.99
CA GLU A 173 -2.22 -17.31 3.03
C GLU A 173 -3.37 -16.93 3.97
N ASP A 174 -3.97 -17.91 4.64
CA ASP A 174 -4.92 -17.64 5.73
C ASP A 174 -4.15 -17.45 7.04
N TYR A 175 -4.04 -16.23 7.49
CA TYR A 175 -3.33 -15.87 8.73
C TYR A 175 -3.86 -16.57 9.97
N LYS A 176 -5.15 -16.94 10.00
CA LYS A 176 -5.75 -17.66 11.13
C LYS A 176 -5.15 -19.04 11.36
N THR A 177 -4.48 -19.60 10.35
CA THR A 177 -3.88 -20.94 10.46
C THR A 177 -2.54 -20.97 11.19
N PHE A 178 -1.87 -19.78 11.31
CA PHE A 178 -0.52 -19.74 11.90
C PHE A 178 -0.22 -18.50 12.76
N VAL A 179 -1.00 -17.41 12.62
CA VAL A 179 -0.85 -16.22 13.47
C VAL A 179 -1.80 -16.33 14.65
N PRO A 180 -1.32 -16.20 15.91
CA PRO A 180 -2.19 -16.18 17.08
C PRO A 180 -3.25 -15.07 16.98
N TYR A 181 -4.48 -15.39 17.38
CA TYR A 181 -5.55 -14.39 17.42
C TYR A 181 -5.24 -13.30 18.45
N VAL A 182 -5.43 -12.06 18.02
CA VAL A 182 -5.37 -10.87 18.88
C VAL A 182 -6.71 -10.15 18.77
N ASN A 183 -7.41 -9.94 19.88
CA ASN A 183 -8.64 -9.16 19.86
C ASN A 183 -8.37 -7.69 19.53
N THR A 184 -9.39 -6.99 19.06
CA THR A 184 -9.28 -5.60 18.57
C THR A 184 -8.75 -4.65 19.65
N GLU A 185 -9.10 -4.86 20.92
CA GLU A 185 -8.58 -4.01 22.03
C GLU A 185 -7.07 -4.18 22.21
N ASN A 186 -6.58 -5.40 22.25
CA ASN A 186 -5.14 -5.66 22.38
C ASN A 186 -4.37 -5.16 21.15
N GLN A 187 -4.95 -5.26 19.97
CA GLN A 187 -4.38 -4.68 18.75
C GLN A 187 -4.35 -3.15 18.82
N TYR A 188 -5.40 -2.51 19.34
CA TYR A 188 -5.43 -1.07 19.59
C TYR A 188 -4.31 -0.63 20.54
N GLN A 189 -4.11 -1.35 21.65
CA GLN A 189 -3.01 -1.07 22.57
C GLN A 189 -1.62 -1.23 21.91
N THR A 190 -1.51 -2.09 20.90
CA THR A 190 -0.30 -2.25 20.10
C THR A 190 -0.11 -1.08 19.14
N GLU A 191 -1.16 -0.67 18.43
CA GLU A 191 -1.13 0.47 17.50
C GLU A 191 -0.77 1.78 18.22
N LEU A 192 -1.27 2.01 19.44
CA LEU A 192 -0.95 3.19 20.26
C LEU A 192 0.55 3.35 20.56
N LYS A 193 1.34 2.29 20.52
CA LYS A 193 2.78 2.31 20.77
C LYS A 193 3.62 2.61 19.53
N SER A 194 2.99 2.79 18.39
CA SER A 194 3.71 3.05 17.13
C SER A 194 4.39 4.41 17.14
N THR A 195 5.59 4.45 16.62
CA THR A 195 6.42 5.64 16.47
C THR A 195 7.02 5.69 15.07
N ALA A 196 7.47 6.85 14.62
CA ALA A 196 8.20 6.96 13.35
C ALA A 196 9.39 5.97 13.27
N GLN A 197 10.09 5.75 14.40
CA GLN A 197 11.20 4.81 14.46
C GLN A 197 10.75 3.36 14.26
N SER A 198 9.69 2.93 14.96
CA SER A 198 9.16 1.56 14.81
C SER A 198 8.59 1.32 13.41
N ILE A 199 7.91 2.32 12.84
CA ILE A 199 7.41 2.29 11.47
C ILE A 199 8.56 2.14 10.47
N LYS A 200 9.62 2.96 10.59
CA LYS A 200 10.80 2.87 9.73
C LYS A 200 11.48 1.50 9.83
N ALA A 201 11.62 0.98 11.05
CA ALA A 201 12.19 -0.35 11.28
C ALA A 201 11.36 -1.44 10.60
N TYR A 202 10.03 -1.38 10.70
CA TYR A 202 9.14 -2.32 10.03
C TYR A 202 9.22 -2.21 8.49
N TYR A 203 9.20 -1.02 7.91
CA TYR A 203 9.32 -0.84 6.47
C TYR A 203 10.65 -1.37 5.93
N ARG A 204 11.76 -1.07 6.62
CA ARG A 204 13.09 -1.58 6.26
C ARG A 204 13.18 -3.11 6.32
N SER A 205 12.56 -3.74 7.31
CA SER A 205 12.69 -5.20 7.52
C SER A 205 11.71 -6.02 6.68
N SER A 206 10.61 -5.39 6.22
CA SER A 206 9.51 -6.11 5.59
C SER A 206 9.19 -5.66 4.17
N TYR A 207 9.32 -4.34 3.87
CA TYR A 207 8.85 -3.77 2.62
C TYR A 207 9.93 -3.58 1.57
N PHE A 208 11.13 -3.16 1.95
CA PHE A 208 12.19 -2.78 1.03
C PHE A 208 13.41 -3.69 1.14
N THR A 209 14.03 -4.00 0.02
CA THR A 209 15.27 -4.78 -0.01
C THR A 209 16.45 -3.96 0.47
N LEU A 210 16.51 -2.70 0.03
CA LEU A 210 17.49 -1.71 0.43
C LEU A 210 16.79 -0.38 0.74
N TRP A 211 17.12 0.22 1.90
CA TRP A 211 16.55 1.51 2.25
C TRP A 211 17.18 2.63 1.43
N LYS A 212 16.34 3.46 0.82
CA LYS A 212 16.75 4.66 0.10
C LYS A 212 16.14 5.91 0.76
N PRO A 213 16.81 7.09 0.69
CA PRO A 213 16.33 8.33 1.30
C PRO A 213 14.93 8.74 0.84
N GLU A 214 14.56 8.47 -0.42
CA GLU A 214 13.24 8.80 -0.97
C GLU A 214 12.09 8.08 -0.24
N TYR A 215 12.36 6.98 0.47
CA TYR A 215 11.35 6.26 1.26
C TYR A 215 11.07 6.90 2.62
N ASP A 216 11.93 7.85 3.05
CA ASP A 216 11.73 8.57 4.32
C ASP A 216 10.43 9.38 4.33
N GLU A 217 9.90 9.79 3.16
CA GLU A 217 8.62 10.49 3.06
C GLU A 217 7.45 9.60 3.52
N LEU A 218 7.47 8.30 3.22
CA LEU A 218 6.47 7.35 3.71
C LEU A 218 6.48 7.26 5.24
N VAL A 219 7.67 7.28 5.83
CA VAL A 219 7.85 7.29 7.29
C VAL A 219 7.43 8.63 7.88
N ARG A 220 7.77 9.76 7.24
CA ARG A 220 7.37 11.10 7.67
C ARG A 220 5.85 11.21 7.78
N ILE A 221 5.13 10.71 6.78
CA ILE A 221 3.67 10.75 6.79
C ILE A 221 3.11 9.84 7.90
N ALA A 222 3.47 8.57 7.91
CA ALA A 222 2.94 7.62 8.89
C ALA A 222 3.33 7.98 10.33
N GLY A 223 4.59 8.37 10.55
CA GLY A 223 5.10 8.79 11.85
C GLY A 223 4.54 10.14 12.32
N GLY A 224 4.26 11.07 11.37
CA GLY A 224 3.62 12.36 11.70
C GLY A 224 2.20 12.19 12.26
N VAL A 225 1.47 11.20 11.74
CA VAL A 225 0.13 10.85 12.26
C VAL A 225 0.20 10.35 13.72
N THR A 226 1.26 9.64 14.10
CA THR A 226 1.40 9.16 15.50
C THR A 226 1.55 10.28 16.54
N LEU A 227 1.86 11.50 16.08
CA LEU A 227 1.98 12.69 16.93
C LEU A 227 0.67 13.50 17.02
N SER A 228 -0.37 13.10 16.28
CA SER A 228 -1.66 13.76 16.30
C SER A 228 -2.35 13.62 17.66
N PRO A 229 -3.01 14.69 18.18
CA PRO A 229 -3.92 14.54 19.32
C PRO A 229 -5.03 13.53 19.09
N ASP A 230 -5.46 13.35 17.83
CA ASP A 230 -6.50 12.39 17.42
C ASP A 230 -5.94 10.99 17.09
N TYR A 231 -4.65 10.75 17.34
CA TYR A 231 -4.03 9.46 17.06
C TYR A 231 -4.76 8.27 17.69
N PRO A 232 -5.30 8.36 18.93
CA PRO A 232 -6.06 7.25 19.51
C PRO A 232 -7.21 6.78 18.62
N ARG A 233 -7.92 7.70 17.94
CA ARG A 233 -8.98 7.34 16.99
C ARG A 233 -8.42 6.62 15.75
N TRP A 234 -7.29 7.12 15.22
CA TRP A 234 -6.61 6.48 14.10
C TRP A 234 -6.15 5.07 14.48
N ALA A 235 -5.53 4.89 15.65
CA ALA A 235 -5.07 3.61 16.16
C ALA A 235 -6.22 2.61 16.35
N GLN A 236 -7.38 3.07 16.79
CA GLN A 236 -8.57 2.22 16.92
C GLN A 236 -9.06 1.73 15.56
N VAL A 237 -9.11 2.61 14.54
CA VAL A 237 -9.46 2.22 13.16
C VAL A 237 -8.39 1.30 12.57
N ALA A 238 -7.10 1.53 12.86
CA ALA A 238 -6.01 0.66 12.44
C ALA A 238 -6.15 -0.76 13.03
N ALA A 239 -6.56 -0.87 14.29
CA ALA A 239 -6.84 -2.15 14.94
C ALA A 239 -8.07 -2.85 14.32
N MET A 240 -9.17 -2.13 14.09
CA MET A 240 -10.37 -2.67 13.44
C MET A 240 -10.07 -3.21 12.03
N THR A 241 -9.28 -2.48 11.26
CA THR A 241 -8.87 -2.92 9.91
C THR A 241 -7.83 -4.04 9.93
N TYR A 242 -7.01 -4.17 10.98
CA TYR A 242 -6.20 -5.36 11.20
C TYR A 242 -7.08 -6.59 11.43
N THR A 243 -8.09 -6.48 12.30
CA THR A 243 -9.07 -7.54 12.56
C THR A 243 -9.80 -7.95 11.27
N MET A 244 -10.23 -6.97 10.46
CA MET A 244 -10.82 -7.23 9.13
C MET A 244 -9.88 -8.08 8.24
N ILE A 245 -8.61 -7.74 8.15
CA ILE A 245 -7.62 -8.48 7.34
C ILE A 245 -7.48 -9.91 7.87
N TYR A 246 -7.37 -10.07 9.19
CA TYR A 246 -7.16 -11.36 9.83
C TYR A 246 -8.37 -12.28 9.67
N GLU A 247 -9.60 -11.76 9.84
CA GLU A 247 -10.83 -12.56 9.90
C GLU A 247 -11.45 -12.84 8.53
N GLN A 248 -11.07 -12.11 7.48
CA GLN A 248 -11.72 -12.19 6.17
C GLN A 248 -10.75 -12.63 5.06
N PRO A 249 -10.23 -13.87 5.13
CA PRO A 249 -9.33 -14.39 4.10
C PRO A 249 -10.05 -14.49 2.74
N VAL A 250 -9.35 -14.14 1.66
CA VAL A 250 -9.83 -14.25 0.27
C VAL A 250 -9.28 -15.48 -0.43
N VAL A 251 -8.28 -16.14 0.16
CA VAL A 251 -7.52 -17.26 -0.46
C VAL A 251 -8.39 -18.45 -0.84
N TYR A 252 -9.48 -18.67 -0.16
CA TYR A 252 -10.41 -19.80 -0.42
C TYR A 252 -11.34 -19.56 -1.61
N GLU A 253 -11.40 -18.31 -2.12
CA GLU A 253 -12.30 -17.92 -3.20
C GLU A 253 -11.57 -17.65 -4.53
N PHE A 254 -10.26 -17.85 -4.59
CA PHE A 254 -9.45 -17.57 -5.80
C PHE A 254 -9.94 -18.32 -7.04
N SER A 255 -10.42 -19.55 -6.90
CA SER A 255 -11.00 -20.34 -7.99
C SER A 255 -12.30 -19.75 -8.56
N ASN A 256 -12.96 -18.87 -7.81
CA ASN A 256 -14.21 -18.21 -8.23
C ASN A 256 -13.98 -16.90 -9.00
N ILE A 257 -12.74 -16.46 -9.14
CA ILE A 257 -12.41 -15.24 -9.90
C ILE A 257 -12.63 -15.52 -11.38
N LYS A 258 -13.50 -14.73 -12.01
CA LYS A 258 -13.93 -14.90 -13.43
C LYS A 258 -13.32 -13.87 -14.38
N VAL A 259 -12.56 -12.92 -13.86
CA VAL A 259 -11.97 -11.84 -14.67
C VAL A 259 -10.50 -12.12 -14.95
N PRO A 260 -9.95 -11.65 -16.09
CA PRO A 260 -8.53 -11.78 -16.38
C PRO A 260 -7.70 -11.20 -15.23
N THR A 261 -6.77 -11.99 -14.70
CA THR A 261 -6.00 -11.64 -13.50
C THR A 261 -4.50 -11.71 -13.77
N VAL A 262 -3.76 -10.72 -13.25
CA VAL A 262 -2.29 -10.71 -13.26
C VAL A 262 -1.78 -10.41 -11.86
N LEU A 263 -0.82 -11.21 -11.39
CA LEU A 263 -0.06 -10.97 -10.17
C LEU A 263 1.30 -10.37 -10.51
N PHE A 264 1.66 -9.30 -9.79
CA PHE A 264 2.96 -8.64 -9.79
C PHE A 264 3.62 -8.91 -8.45
N ILE A 265 4.70 -9.66 -8.42
CA ILE A 265 5.32 -10.12 -7.17
C ILE A 265 6.78 -9.70 -7.10
N GLY A 266 7.09 -8.79 -6.19
CA GLY A 266 8.45 -8.54 -5.72
C GLY A 266 8.87 -9.74 -4.86
N LYS A 267 9.88 -10.47 -5.32
CA LYS A 267 10.25 -11.78 -4.75
C LYS A 267 10.90 -11.69 -3.36
N GLU A 268 11.41 -10.51 -3.01
CA GLU A 268 12.07 -10.27 -1.73
C GLU A 268 11.12 -9.70 -0.66
N ASP A 269 9.82 -9.66 -0.94
CA ASP A 269 8.79 -9.29 0.03
C ASP A 269 8.82 -10.23 1.25
N LYS A 270 8.83 -9.62 2.45
CA LYS A 270 8.88 -10.33 3.75
C LYS A 270 7.67 -9.97 4.63
N THR A 271 6.61 -9.50 3.99
CA THR A 271 5.40 -9.07 4.69
C THR A 271 4.61 -10.26 5.20
N ILE A 272 4.34 -10.25 6.50
CA ILE A 272 3.41 -11.19 7.17
C ILE A 272 2.54 -10.35 8.09
N VAL A 273 1.24 -10.45 7.96
CA VAL A 273 0.29 -9.82 8.91
C VAL A 273 0.43 -10.51 10.27
N GLY A 274 0.67 -9.74 11.33
CA GLY A 274 0.94 -10.30 12.65
C GLY A 274 2.35 -10.87 12.84
N LYS A 275 3.30 -10.53 11.97
CA LYS A 275 4.68 -11.03 12.00
C LYS A 275 5.34 -10.98 13.38
N GLY A 276 5.09 -9.91 14.15
CA GLY A 276 5.64 -9.74 15.50
C GLY A 276 5.14 -10.77 16.54
N LEU A 277 4.10 -11.52 16.23
CA LEU A 277 3.55 -12.59 17.07
C LEU A 277 4.16 -13.96 16.78
N LEU A 278 4.99 -14.05 15.74
CA LEU A 278 5.56 -15.30 15.25
C LEU A 278 6.99 -15.48 15.75
N THR A 279 7.35 -16.72 16.05
CA THR A 279 8.75 -17.12 16.27
C THR A 279 9.57 -16.97 14.98
N PRO A 280 10.91 -16.84 15.05
CA PRO A 280 11.75 -16.80 13.86
C PRO A 280 11.56 -18.00 12.91
N ALA A 281 11.33 -19.20 13.46
CA ALA A 281 11.06 -20.40 12.67
C ALA A 281 9.76 -20.28 11.88
N GLN A 282 8.67 -19.79 12.50
CA GLN A 282 7.40 -19.53 11.82
C GLN A 282 7.53 -18.43 10.77
N GLN A 283 8.26 -17.35 11.05
CA GLN A 283 8.52 -16.29 10.06
C GLN A 283 9.30 -16.82 8.84
N ALA A 284 10.15 -17.82 9.02
CA ALA A 284 10.86 -18.46 7.91
C ALA A 284 9.97 -19.37 7.04
N MET A 285 8.85 -19.86 7.59
CA MET A 285 7.93 -20.75 6.86
C MET A 285 6.83 -20.00 6.09
N HIS A 286 6.48 -18.80 6.53
CA HIS A 286 5.36 -18.02 5.98
C HIS A 286 5.84 -16.75 5.27
N GLY A 287 4.96 -16.12 4.49
CA GLY A 287 5.29 -14.91 3.73
C GLY A 287 6.34 -15.13 2.64
N GLN A 288 6.44 -16.34 2.11
CA GLN A 288 7.39 -16.70 1.04
C GLN A 288 6.84 -16.30 -0.33
N TYR A 289 6.90 -15.02 -0.67
CA TYR A 289 6.25 -14.48 -1.89
C TYR A 289 6.73 -15.14 -3.19
N LYS A 290 7.98 -15.61 -3.27
CA LYS A 290 8.50 -16.45 -4.37
C LYS A 290 7.64 -17.70 -4.64
N LEU A 291 7.08 -18.29 -3.57
CA LEU A 291 6.23 -19.48 -3.65
C LEU A 291 4.76 -19.08 -3.74
N LEU A 292 4.34 -18.10 -2.93
CA LEU A 292 2.96 -17.66 -2.83
C LEU A 292 2.42 -17.13 -4.16
N GLY A 293 3.23 -16.39 -4.93
CA GLY A 293 2.84 -15.95 -6.28
C GLY A 293 2.47 -17.13 -7.20
N LYS A 294 3.34 -18.13 -7.27
CA LYS A 294 3.12 -19.35 -8.08
C LYS A 294 1.92 -20.17 -7.61
N GLN A 295 1.80 -20.35 -6.29
CA GLN A 295 0.67 -21.07 -5.69
C GLN A 295 -0.66 -20.35 -5.93
N THR A 296 -0.66 -19.03 -5.94
CA THR A 296 -1.86 -18.20 -6.13
C THR A 296 -2.33 -18.25 -7.59
N VAL A 297 -1.43 -18.06 -8.56
CA VAL A 297 -1.84 -18.16 -9.99
C VAL A 297 -2.35 -19.55 -10.35
N ALA A 298 -1.84 -20.60 -9.72
CA ALA A 298 -2.35 -21.96 -9.91
C ALA A 298 -3.79 -22.14 -9.39
N LYS A 299 -4.26 -21.28 -8.47
CA LYS A 299 -5.63 -21.31 -7.93
C LYS A 299 -6.60 -20.40 -8.68
N ILE A 300 -6.11 -19.41 -9.44
CA ILE A 300 -6.93 -18.45 -10.16
C ILE A 300 -6.99 -18.85 -11.64
N PRO A 301 -8.15 -19.19 -12.21
CA PRO A 301 -8.24 -19.62 -13.61
C PRO A 301 -7.66 -18.60 -14.59
N GLY A 302 -6.69 -19.02 -15.39
CA GLY A 302 -6.06 -18.18 -16.41
C GLY A 302 -5.21 -17.01 -15.92
N ALA A 303 -4.89 -16.95 -14.62
CA ALA A 303 -4.05 -15.90 -14.08
C ALA A 303 -2.61 -15.98 -14.61
N LYS A 304 -1.98 -14.80 -14.73
CA LYS A 304 -0.57 -14.65 -15.11
C LYS A 304 0.24 -14.15 -13.90
N LEU A 305 1.51 -14.57 -13.84
CA LEU A 305 2.47 -14.13 -12.84
C LEU A 305 3.59 -13.35 -13.51
N ILE A 306 3.91 -12.19 -12.96
CA ILE A 306 5.10 -11.41 -13.29
C ILE A 306 5.88 -11.23 -11.99
N GLU A 307 7.12 -11.67 -11.99
CA GLU A 307 8.01 -11.65 -10.83
C GLU A 307 9.11 -10.60 -11.03
N PHE A 308 9.43 -9.86 -9.96
CA PHE A 308 10.53 -8.89 -9.93
C PHE A 308 11.62 -9.40 -8.99
N ASP A 309 12.80 -9.67 -9.56
CA ASP A 309 13.98 -10.08 -8.81
C ASP A 309 14.59 -8.90 -8.05
N GLY A 310 15.01 -9.13 -6.80
CA GLY A 310 15.61 -8.09 -5.98
C GLY A 310 14.64 -6.99 -5.51
N VAL A 311 13.33 -7.19 -5.65
CA VAL A 311 12.27 -6.21 -5.31
C VAL A 311 11.44 -6.73 -4.14
N GLY A 312 11.12 -5.85 -3.20
CA GLY A 312 10.32 -6.15 -2.01
C GLY A 312 8.82 -5.95 -2.21
N HIS A 313 8.18 -5.41 -1.16
CA HIS A 313 6.72 -5.32 -1.05
C HIS A 313 6.06 -4.28 -1.97
N ILE A 314 6.81 -3.24 -2.39
CA ILE A 314 6.23 -2.10 -3.11
C ILE A 314 6.92 -1.90 -4.46
N PRO A 315 6.70 -2.80 -5.44
CA PRO A 315 7.35 -2.75 -6.76
C PRO A 315 7.21 -1.41 -7.49
N HIS A 316 6.05 -0.75 -7.41
CA HIS A 316 5.83 0.54 -8.08
C HIS A 316 6.70 1.69 -7.50
N ILE A 317 7.29 1.51 -6.30
CA ILE A 317 8.23 2.46 -5.70
C ILE A 317 9.67 1.95 -5.83
N GLU A 318 9.92 0.66 -5.60
CA GLU A 318 11.26 0.11 -5.53
C GLU A 318 11.88 -0.11 -6.93
N ALA A 319 11.05 -0.49 -7.91
CA ALA A 319 11.40 -0.75 -9.31
C ALA A 319 10.39 -0.09 -10.28
N PRO A 320 10.23 1.26 -10.26
CA PRO A 320 9.14 1.94 -10.94
C PRO A 320 9.11 1.71 -12.46
N THR A 321 10.26 1.69 -13.11
CA THR A 321 10.35 1.52 -14.57
C THR A 321 9.91 0.12 -14.99
N GLU A 322 10.47 -0.91 -14.36
CA GLU A 322 10.15 -2.31 -14.64
C GLU A 322 8.69 -2.61 -14.31
N PHE A 323 8.20 -2.07 -13.19
CA PHE A 323 6.81 -2.21 -12.81
C PHE A 323 5.86 -1.59 -13.84
N MET A 324 6.13 -0.37 -14.33
CA MET A 324 5.28 0.30 -15.30
C MET A 324 5.28 -0.39 -16.66
N ILE A 325 6.42 -0.90 -17.13
CA ILE A 325 6.49 -1.71 -18.35
C ILE A 325 5.60 -2.95 -18.21
N ALA A 326 5.72 -3.67 -17.10
CA ALA A 326 4.93 -4.86 -16.82
C ALA A 326 3.43 -4.55 -16.68
N LEU A 327 3.09 -3.46 -15.98
CA LEU A 327 1.71 -3.01 -15.78
C LEU A 327 1.04 -2.66 -17.10
N LEU A 328 1.63 -1.77 -17.91
CA LEU A 328 1.08 -1.36 -19.20
C LEU A 328 1.00 -2.55 -20.16
N GLY A 329 2.05 -3.38 -20.24
CA GLY A 329 2.04 -4.61 -21.02
C GLY A 329 0.87 -5.52 -20.64
N SER A 330 0.62 -5.70 -19.33
CA SER A 330 -0.48 -6.50 -18.82
C SER A 330 -1.86 -5.91 -19.12
N ILE A 331 -1.98 -4.58 -19.10
CA ILE A 331 -3.24 -3.89 -19.40
C ILE A 331 -3.59 -4.02 -20.90
N TYR A 332 -2.61 -3.83 -21.79
CA TYR A 332 -2.80 -3.91 -23.25
C TYR A 332 -2.88 -5.34 -23.78
N ASP A 333 -2.33 -6.31 -23.07
CA ASP A 333 -2.51 -7.71 -23.39
C ASP A 333 -4.01 -8.06 -23.30
N ARG A 334 -4.71 -7.82 -24.38
CA ARG A 334 -6.02 -8.40 -24.63
C ARG A 334 -5.72 -9.89 -24.80
N GLY A 335 -5.77 -10.65 -23.70
CA GLY A 335 -5.59 -12.09 -23.78
C GLY A 335 -6.20 -12.53 -25.09
N ARG A 336 -5.41 -13.02 -26.03
CA ARG A 336 -5.96 -13.68 -27.20
C ARG A 336 -6.89 -14.72 -26.61
N LEU A 337 -8.18 -14.46 -26.71
CA LEU A 337 -9.18 -15.50 -26.65
C LEU A 337 -8.64 -16.51 -27.68
N LEU A 338 -7.97 -17.53 -27.15
CA LEU A 338 -7.67 -18.73 -27.95
C LEU A 338 -9.02 -19.35 -28.25
N GLY A 339 -9.69 -18.77 -29.25
CA GLY A 339 -10.60 -19.46 -30.09
C GLY A 339 -9.75 -20.11 -31.14
N ASN A 340 -9.51 -21.33 -30.96
CA ASN A 340 -9.52 -22.40 -32.00
C ASN A 340 -9.57 -23.74 -31.27
#